data_9e9ebc29d8fe4a6a810c9a237f88a7b8
#
_entry.id   9e9ebc29d8fe4a6a810c9a237f88a7b8
#
_cell.length_a   1.000
_cell.length_b   1.000
_cell.length_c   1.000
_cell.angle_alpha   90.00
_cell.angle_beta   90.00
_cell.angle_gamma   90.00
#
_symmetry.space_group_name_H-M   'P 1'
#
loop_
_entity.id
_entity.type
_entity.pdbx_description
1 polymer ?
#
loop_
_entity_poly.entity_id
_entity_poly.type
_entity_poly.pdbx_seq_one_letter_code
_entity_poly.pdbx_strand_id
1 'polypeptide(L)'
;MKRSKSALALAALAAALLFSPFHSEDASKRIPVQTLCIRFADGVYQVQTDGGLRGFGADPATAFADLERSAPGLPAFSTARQLIVADNDMDSFSELVFLECLHPGTEVYRSAAPVDAGDVTAFLNRHAAGVSVSRLRSAVLTGEAIKLPEIAGAGGRYRICDGK
;
A
#
# COMPACT_ATOMS: atom_id res chain seq x y z
N MET A 1 5.77 -29.90 -49.10
CA MET A 1 6.80 -29.13 -48.37
C MET A 1 6.30 -27.92 -47.53
N LYS A 2 5.06 -27.46 -47.61
CA LYS A 2 4.54 -26.35 -46.77
C LYS A 2 4.21 -26.75 -45.31
N ARG A 3 3.80 -27.99 -45.04
CA ARG A 3 3.41 -28.45 -43.68
C ARG A 3 4.56 -28.58 -42.67
N SER A 4 5.80 -28.79 -43.14
CA SER A 4 6.95 -28.93 -42.22
C SER A 4 7.40 -27.59 -41.62
N LYS A 5 7.25 -26.50 -42.37
CA LYS A 5 7.66 -25.15 -41.93
C LYS A 5 6.71 -24.63 -40.81
N SER A 6 5.43 -24.95 -40.90
CA SER A 6 4.42 -24.57 -39.86
C SER A 6 4.64 -25.33 -38.55
N ALA A 7 5.02 -26.61 -38.63
CA ALA A 7 5.30 -27.43 -37.45
C ALA A 7 6.57 -26.95 -36.72
N LEU A 8 7.60 -26.54 -37.49
CA LEU A 8 8.84 -26.00 -36.95
C LEU A 8 8.63 -24.63 -36.29
N ALA A 9 7.78 -23.76 -36.89
CA ALA A 9 7.43 -22.47 -36.31
C ALA A 9 6.63 -22.63 -35.01
N LEU A 10 5.69 -23.61 -34.95
CA LEU A 10 4.91 -23.91 -33.73
C LEU A 10 5.80 -24.49 -32.63
N ALA A 11 6.74 -25.36 -32.98
CA ALA A 11 7.70 -25.91 -32.03
C ALA A 11 8.65 -24.82 -31.47
N ALA A 12 9.10 -23.90 -32.32
CA ALA A 12 9.93 -22.77 -31.90
C ALA A 12 9.15 -21.79 -30.97
N LEU A 13 7.87 -21.54 -31.29
CA LEU A 13 7.00 -20.71 -30.44
C LEU A 13 6.73 -21.37 -29.09
N ALA A 14 6.46 -22.68 -29.08
CA ALA A 14 6.29 -23.44 -27.85
C ALA A 14 7.57 -23.48 -27.00
N ALA A 15 8.73 -23.66 -27.64
CA ALA A 15 10.02 -23.59 -26.96
C ALA A 15 10.27 -22.16 -26.42
N ALA A 16 10.00 -21.11 -27.16
CA ALA A 16 10.13 -19.73 -26.70
C ALA A 16 9.21 -19.42 -25.50
N LEU A 17 8.02 -20.00 -25.45
CA LEU A 17 7.10 -19.88 -24.31
C LEU A 17 7.56 -20.71 -23.11
N LEU A 18 8.15 -21.89 -23.32
CA LEU A 18 8.65 -22.75 -22.24
C LEU A 18 9.99 -22.28 -21.67
N PHE A 19 10.84 -21.68 -22.51
CA PHE A 19 12.15 -21.15 -22.11
C PHE A 19 12.16 -19.62 -21.96
N SER A 20 11.02 -18.95 -22.14
CA SER A 20 10.89 -17.56 -21.73
C SER A 20 11.20 -17.50 -20.24
N PRO A 21 12.23 -16.75 -19.81
CA PRO A 21 12.46 -16.54 -18.39
C PRO A 21 11.29 -15.71 -17.89
N PHE A 22 10.19 -16.39 -17.54
CA PHE A 22 9.27 -15.77 -16.62
C PHE A 22 10.11 -15.50 -15.38
N HIS A 23 10.49 -14.24 -15.19
CA HIS A 23 10.92 -13.78 -13.90
C HIS A 23 9.69 -13.89 -12.98
N SER A 24 9.38 -15.11 -12.58
CA SER A 24 8.53 -15.34 -11.44
C SER A 24 9.35 -14.84 -10.26
N GLU A 25 9.14 -13.56 -9.92
CA GLU A 25 9.58 -13.08 -8.63
C GLU A 25 9.10 -14.12 -7.64
N ASP A 26 10.05 -14.71 -6.95
CA ASP A 26 9.81 -15.85 -6.06
C ASP A 26 8.73 -15.42 -5.07
N ALA A 27 7.52 -15.93 -5.23
CA ALA A 27 6.37 -15.56 -4.39
C ALA A 27 6.66 -15.82 -2.91
N SER A 28 7.61 -16.73 -2.62
CA SER A 28 8.07 -17.01 -1.26
C SER A 28 8.83 -15.86 -0.61
N LYS A 29 9.33 -14.90 -1.41
CA LYS A 29 10.03 -13.70 -0.92
C LYS A 29 9.11 -12.52 -0.68
N ARG A 30 7.83 -12.61 -1.07
CA ARG A 30 6.86 -11.54 -0.85
C ARG A 30 6.41 -11.52 0.60
N ILE A 31 6.56 -10.36 1.23
CA ILE A 31 6.07 -10.08 2.59
C ILE A 31 4.68 -9.45 2.43
N PRO A 32 3.59 -10.15 2.84
CA PRO A 32 2.27 -9.57 2.77
C PRO A 32 2.16 -8.38 3.73
N VAL A 33 1.55 -7.30 3.26
CA VAL A 33 1.27 -6.10 4.06
C VAL A 33 -0.24 -5.92 4.10
N GLN A 34 -0.83 -5.88 5.28
CA GLN A 34 -2.27 -5.64 5.45
C GLN A 34 -2.58 -4.20 5.82
N THR A 35 -1.79 -3.65 6.73
CA THR A 35 -1.98 -2.29 7.23
C THR A 35 -0.68 -1.49 7.10
N LEU A 36 -0.83 -0.29 6.59
CA LEU A 36 0.22 0.71 6.49
C LEU A 36 -0.13 1.88 7.40
N CYS A 37 0.84 2.34 8.18
CA CYS A 37 0.76 3.61 8.88
C CYS A 37 1.81 4.55 8.31
N ILE A 38 1.41 5.76 7.96
CA ILE A 38 2.33 6.82 7.56
C ILE A 38 2.14 8.02 8.47
N ARG A 39 3.24 8.62 8.87
CA ARG A 39 3.25 9.86 9.66
C ARG A 39 4.37 10.78 9.18
N PHE A 40 4.14 12.06 9.34
CA PHE A 40 5.18 13.08 9.21
C PHE A 40 5.54 13.57 10.61
N ALA A 41 6.82 13.47 10.97
CA ALA A 41 7.34 13.93 12.25
C ALA A 41 8.78 14.39 12.06
N ASP A 42 9.15 15.50 12.69
CA ASP A 42 10.52 16.06 12.68
C ASP A 42 11.07 16.30 11.26
N GLY A 43 10.21 16.66 10.30
CA GLY A 43 10.59 16.90 8.91
C GLY A 43 10.82 15.63 8.08
N VAL A 44 10.42 14.47 8.58
CA VAL A 44 10.63 13.17 7.93
C VAL A 44 9.33 12.37 7.89
N TYR A 45 9.05 11.76 6.73
CA TYR A 45 8.00 10.75 6.62
C TYR A 45 8.49 9.42 7.17
N GLN A 46 7.67 8.80 7.97
CA GLN A 46 7.86 7.44 8.45
C GLN A 46 6.71 6.57 7.97
N VAL A 47 7.03 5.48 7.27
CA VAL A 47 6.09 4.41 6.91
C VAL A 47 6.34 3.21 7.81
N GLN A 48 5.27 2.60 8.33
CA GLN A 48 5.33 1.39 9.13
C GLN A 48 4.30 0.39 8.61
N THR A 49 4.68 -0.89 8.55
CA THR A 49 3.76 -2.00 8.21
C THR A 49 3.28 -2.72 9.47
N ASP A 50 2.20 -3.48 9.34
CA ASP A 50 1.70 -4.41 10.38
C ASP A 50 2.73 -5.50 10.77
N GLY A 51 3.64 -5.84 9.86
CA GLY A 51 4.79 -6.72 10.13
C GLY A 51 5.97 -6.04 10.83
N GLY A 52 5.85 -4.77 11.24
CA GLY A 52 6.89 -4.02 11.96
C GLY A 52 8.01 -3.47 11.09
N LEU A 53 7.95 -3.60 9.76
CA LEU A 53 8.92 -2.96 8.86
C LEU A 53 8.72 -1.44 8.91
N ARG A 54 9.84 -0.71 8.80
CA ARG A 54 9.83 0.77 8.83
C ARG A 54 10.70 1.32 7.72
N GLY A 55 10.28 2.45 7.17
CA GLY A 55 11.05 3.24 6.21
C GLY A 55 10.91 4.72 6.48
N PHE A 56 11.92 5.48 6.12
CA PHE A 56 12.01 6.91 6.38
C PHE A 56 12.38 7.65 5.09
N GLY A 57 11.86 8.86 4.91
CA GLY A 57 12.16 9.67 3.73
C GLY A 57 11.73 11.11 3.86
N ALA A 58 12.25 11.96 2.99
CA ALA A 58 11.87 13.37 2.92
C ALA A 58 10.45 13.55 2.33
N ASP A 59 9.98 12.56 1.60
CA ASP A 59 8.65 12.47 1.00
C ASP A 59 8.09 11.05 1.13
N PRO A 60 6.79 10.82 0.90
CA PRO A 60 6.19 9.50 0.99
C PRO A 60 6.87 8.46 0.10
N ALA A 61 7.16 8.79 -1.16
CA ALA A 61 7.76 7.83 -2.11
C ALA A 61 9.14 7.36 -1.64
N THR A 62 9.97 8.28 -1.15
CA THR A 62 11.28 7.97 -0.60
C THR A 62 11.18 7.10 0.65
N ALA A 63 10.17 7.32 1.51
CA ALA A 63 9.96 6.51 2.70
C ALA A 63 9.53 5.06 2.34
N PHE A 64 8.69 4.88 1.31
CA PHE A 64 8.34 3.56 0.79
C PHE A 64 9.56 2.86 0.17
N ALA A 65 10.36 3.56 -0.62
CA ALA A 65 11.58 3.02 -1.23
C ALA A 65 12.63 2.61 -0.17
N ASP A 66 12.73 3.36 0.92
CA ASP A 66 13.62 3.01 2.04
C ASP A 66 13.13 1.75 2.77
N LEU A 67 11.82 1.63 2.98
CA LEU A 67 11.21 0.43 3.56
C LEU A 67 11.47 -0.80 2.68
N GLU A 68 11.29 -0.70 1.35
CA GLU A 68 11.59 -1.79 0.42
C GLU A 68 13.06 -2.21 0.49
N ARG A 69 13.97 -1.26 0.56
CA ARG A 69 15.41 -1.52 0.61
C ARG A 69 15.85 -2.20 1.91
N SER A 70 15.21 -1.83 3.03
CA SER A 70 15.54 -2.35 4.36
C SER A 70 14.86 -3.68 4.70
N ALA A 71 13.83 -4.05 3.93
CA ALA A 71 13.06 -5.26 4.18
C ALA A 71 13.86 -6.53 3.83
N PRO A 72 13.69 -7.64 4.59
CA PRO A 72 14.33 -8.92 4.30
C PRO A 72 13.76 -9.63 3.06
N GLY A 73 12.76 -9.08 2.41
CA GLY A 73 12.09 -9.58 1.22
C GLY A 73 11.35 -8.45 0.52
N LEU A 74 10.44 -8.77 -0.39
CA LEU A 74 9.69 -7.80 -1.17
C LEU A 74 8.35 -7.48 -0.49
N PRO A 75 8.16 -6.31 0.15
CA PRO A 75 6.88 -5.92 0.71
C PRO A 75 5.83 -5.78 -0.39
N ALA A 76 4.71 -6.46 -0.24
CA ALA A 76 3.62 -6.43 -1.21
C ALA A 76 2.61 -5.33 -0.83
N PHE A 77 2.93 -4.06 -1.05
CA PHE A 77 2.04 -2.93 -0.73
C PHE A 77 0.70 -2.98 -1.46
N SER A 78 0.66 -3.61 -2.64
CA SER A 78 -0.58 -3.83 -3.38
C SER A 78 -1.58 -4.74 -2.66
N THR A 79 -1.16 -5.46 -1.61
CA THR A 79 -2.04 -6.26 -0.76
C THR A 79 -2.57 -5.50 0.45
N ALA A 80 -2.09 -4.27 0.67
CA ALA A 80 -2.52 -3.44 1.79
C ALA A 80 -4.03 -3.12 1.68
N ARG A 81 -4.75 -3.46 2.73
CA ARG A 81 -6.19 -3.20 2.83
C ARG A 81 -6.47 -1.88 3.52
N GLN A 82 -5.61 -1.48 4.44
CA GLN A 82 -5.76 -0.27 5.24
C GLN A 82 -4.51 0.60 5.17
N LEU A 83 -4.74 1.89 5.05
CA LEU A 83 -3.74 2.94 5.16
C LEU A 83 -4.17 3.93 6.23
N ILE A 84 -3.34 4.15 7.23
CA ILE A 84 -3.59 5.12 8.30
C ILE A 84 -2.62 6.28 8.12
N VAL A 85 -3.16 7.47 8.02
CA VAL A 85 -2.38 8.71 7.96
C VAL A 85 -2.44 9.37 9.33
N ALA A 86 -1.32 9.32 10.04
CA ALA A 86 -1.19 9.91 11.36
C ALA A 86 -0.54 11.30 11.22
N ASP A 87 -1.33 12.27 10.79
CA ASP A 87 -0.94 13.67 10.77
C ASP A 87 -2.11 14.61 10.46
N ASN A 88 -1.90 15.88 10.79
CA ASN A 88 -2.83 16.96 10.46
C ASN A 88 -2.48 17.66 9.13
N ASP A 89 -1.38 17.29 8.48
CA ASP A 89 -0.94 17.92 7.25
C ASP A 89 -1.59 17.27 6.02
N MET A 90 -2.67 17.88 5.57
CA MET A 90 -3.44 17.44 4.39
C MET A 90 -2.73 17.72 3.06
N ASP A 91 -1.70 18.56 3.04
CA ASP A 91 -1.01 18.89 1.79
C ASP A 91 -0.20 17.72 1.26
N SER A 92 0.43 16.96 2.15
CA SER A 92 1.16 15.74 1.80
C SER A 92 0.24 14.56 1.45
N PHE A 93 -1.03 14.64 1.83
CA PHE A 93 -2.00 13.58 1.60
C PHE A 93 -2.27 13.36 0.11
N SER A 94 -2.27 14.42 -0.71
CA SER A 94 -2.48 14.31 -2.16
C SER A 94 -1.39 13.46 -2.81
N GLU A 95 -0.13 13.64 -2.44
CA GLU A 95 1.00 12.85 -2.97
C GLU A 95 0.87 11.37 -2.58
N LEU A 96 0.50 11.11 -1.33
CA LEU A 96 0.33 9.76 -0.81
C LEU A 96 -0.73 8.96 -1.57
N VAL A 97 -1.87 9.60 -1.86
CA VAL A 97 -3.00 8.94 -2.54
C VAL A 97 -2.65 8.55 -3.99
N PHE A 98 -1.71 9.26 -4.63
CA PHE A 98 -1.27 8.97 -5.99
C PHE A 98 -0.10 7.97 -6.07
N LEU A 99 0.40 7.43 -4.95
CA LEU A 99 1.40 6.37 -5.00
C LEU A 99 0.86 5.15 -5.75
N GLU A 100 1.59 4.73 -6.79
CA GLU A 100 1.20 3.61 -7.65
C GLU A 100 1.20 2.26 -6.93
N CYS A 101 2.00 2.15 -5.86
CA CYS A 101 2.10 0.92 -5.07
C CYS A 101 0.83 0.60 -4.26
N LEU A 102 -0.07 1.57 -4.06
CA LEU A 102 -1.30 1.38 -3.31
C LEU A 102 -2.44 0.85 -4.19
N HIS A 103 -3.10 -0.20 -3.71
CA HIS A 103 -4.27 -0.75 -4.39
C HIS A 103 -5.45 0.26 -4.37
N PRO A 104 -6.22 0.42 -5.47
CA PRO A 104 -7.36 1.34 -5.52
C PRO A 104 -8.42 1.11 -4.45
N GLY A 105 -8.57 -0.14 -3.99
CA GLY A 105 -9.51 -0.53 -2.93
C GLY A 105 -8.96 -0.40 -1.51
N THR A 106 -7.70 0.03 -1.31
CA THR A 106 -7.15 0.27 0.02
C THR A 106 -7.99 1.32 0.74
N GLU A 107 -8.46 1.02 1.94
CA GLU A 107 -9.22 1.92 2.77
C GLU A 107 -8.29 2.87 3.53
N VAL A 108 -8.61 4.14 3.50
CA VAL A 108 -7.80 5.20 4.13
C VAL A 108 -8.51 5.75 5.36
N TYR A 109 -7.73 5.90 6.40
CA TYR A 109 -8.14 6.43 7.70
C TYR A 109 -7.20 7.54 8.11
N ARG A 110 -7.68 8.43 8.97
CA ARG A 110 -6.88 9.42 9.65
C ARG A 110 -6.67 9.01 11.11
N SER A 111 -5.57 9.43 11.70
CA SER A 111 -5.36 9.35 13.15
C SER A 111 -4.73 10.65 13.66
N ALA A 112 -5.25 11.20 14.76
CA ALA A 112 -4.69 12.38 15.42
C ALA A 112 -3.39 12.06 16.21
N ALA A 113 -3.12 10.78 16.46
CA ALA A 113 -1.96 10.32 17.21
C ALA A 113 -1.28 9.17 16.49
N PRO A 114 0.01 8.94 16.70
CA PRO A 114 0.70 7.77 16.15
C PRO A 114 0.00 6.48 16.57
N VAL A 115 -0.25 5.61 15.60
CA VAL A 115 -0.88 4.30 15.81
C VAL A 115 0.11 3.22 15.36
N ASP A 116 0.22 2.15 16.14
CA ASP A 116 0.98 0.98 15.71
C ASP A 116 0.18 0.17 14.70
N ALA A 117 0.77 -0.08 13.52
CA ALA A 117 0.11 -0.77 12.43
C ALA A 117 -0.30 -2.20 12.81
N GLY A 118 0.54 -2.93 13.56
CA GLY A 118 0.26 -4.28 14.02
C GLY A 118 -0.95 -4.35 14.96
N ASP A 119 -0.98 -3.44 15.94
CA ASP A 119 -2.03 -3.40 16.96
C ASP A 119 -3.40 -3.08 16.36
N VAL A 120 -3.46 -2.16 15.39
CA VAL A 120 -4.72 -1.68 14.82
C VAL A 120 -5.29 -2.59 13.74
N THR A 121 -4.46 -3.42 13.09
CA THR A 121 -4.87 -4.33 12.01
C THR A 121 -6.04 -5.23 12.41
N ALA A 122 -5.96 -5.86 13.57
CA ALA A 122 -7.01 -6.75 14.06
C ALA A 122 -8.34 -6.03 14.34
N PHE A 123 -8.29 -4.76 14.70
CA PHE A 123 -9.46 -3.91 14.87
C PHE A 123 -10.07 -3.55 13.53
N LEU A 124 -9.29 -3.05 12.57
CA LEU A 124 -9.76 -2.61 11.26
C LEU A 124 -10.30 -3.75 10.41
N ASN A 125 -9.74 -4.95 10.52
CA ASN A 125 -10.26 -6.14 9.84
C ASN A 125 -11.71 -6.48 10.26
N ARG A 126 -12.18 -5.98 11.39
CA ARG A 126 -13.55 -6.17 11.90
C ARG A 126 -14.46 -4.96 11.73
N HIS A 127 -13.88 -3.78 11.49
CA HIS A 127 -14.59 -2.51 11.49
C HIS A 127 -14.21 -1.69 10.25
N ALA A 128 -14.33 -2.31 9.07
CA ALA A 128 -14.08 -1.63 7.81
C ALA A 128 -15.07 -0.47 7.60
N ALA A 129 -14.57 0.75 7.53
CA ALA A 129 -15.35 1.96 7.34
C ALA A 129 -14.53 3.08 6.68
N GLY A 130 -13.38 2.73 6.08
CA GLY A 130 -12.46 3.67 5.44
C GLY A 130 -12.99 4.20 4.11
N VAL A 131 -12.37 5.25 3.62
CA VAL A 131 -12.60 5.76 2.27
C VAL A 131 -11.57 5.13 1.34
N SER A 132 -11.99 4.53 0.22
CA SER A 132 -11.06 3.88 -0.71
C SER A 132 -10.12 4.89 -1.39
N VAL A 133 -8.89 4.45 -1.70
CA VAL A 133 -7.91 5.24 -2.46
C VAL A 133 -8.50 5.71 -3.79
N SER A 134 -9.27 4.89 -4.49
CA SER A 134 -9.93 5.28 -5.74
C SER A 134 -10.91 6.45 -5.57
N ARG A 135 -11.70 6.45 -4.48
CA ARG A 135 -12.62 7.55 -4.17
C ARG A 135 -11.86 8.84 -3.83
N LEU A 136 -10.76 8.71 -3.10
CA LEU A 136 -9.91 9.85 -2.76
C LEU A 136 -9.22 10.45 -3.99
N ARG A 137 -8.68 9.61 -4.89
CA ARG A 137 -8.12 10.06 -6.17
C ARG A 137 -9.14 10.86 -6.98
N SER A 138 -10.36 10.34 -7.07
CA SER A 138 -11.45 11.03 -7.75
C SER A 138 -11.75 12.39 -7.11
N ALA A 139 -11.81 12.46 -5.79
CA ALA A 139 -12.09 13.70 -5.07
C ALA A 139 -11.00 14.75 -5.25
N VAL A 140 -9.73 14.35 -5.17
CA VAL A 140 -8.60 15.27 -5.43
C VAL A 140 -8.66 15.83 -6.84
N LEU A 141 -8.99 15.01 -7.84
CA LEU A 141 -9.08 15.43 -9.24
C LEU A 141 -10.29 16.35 -9.51
N THR A 142 -11.38 16.19 -8.76
CA THR A 142 -12.60 16.99 -8.91
C THR A 142 -12.68 18.18 -7.96
N GLY A 143 -11.74 18.31 -7.03
CA GLY A 143 -11.79 19.34 -5.97
C GLY A 143 -12.89 19.09 -4.93
N GLU A 144 -13.40 17.86 -4.82
CA GLU A 144 -14.40 17.49 -3.83
C GLU A 144 -13.75 17.31 -2.45
N ALA A 145 -14.31 17.94 -1.42
CA ALA A 145 -13.86 17.73 -0.05
C ALA A 145 -14.37 16.39 0.48
N ILE A 146 -13.46 15.50 0.87
CA ILE A 146 -13.79 14.22 1.52
C ILE A 146 -13.29 14.26 2.96
N LYS A 147 -14.17 13.83 3.86
CA LYS A 147 -13.80 13.58 5.26
C LYS A 147 -13.34 12.13 5.42
N LEU A 148 -12.17 11.95 6.04
CA LEU A 148 -11.68 10.64 6.40
C LEU A 148 -12.20 10.23 7.78
N PRO A 149 -12.61 8.97 7.95
CA PRO A 149 -12.89 8.46 9.29
C PRO A 149 -11.61 8.47 10.13
N GLU A 150 -11.75 8.90 11.38
CA GLU A 150 -10.64 9.05 12.30
C GLU A 150 -10.57 7.84 13.25
N ILE A 151 -9.37 7.27 13.35
CA ILE A 151 -9.06 6.24 14.34
C ILE A 151 -8.56 6.93 15.60
N ALA A 152 -9.25 6.71 16.70
CA ALA A 152 -8.84 7.17 18.02
C ALA A 152 -8.62 5.99 18.96
N GLY A 153 -7.56 6.04 19.76
CA GLY A 153 -7.24 5.01 20.75
C GLY A 153 -5.79 4.57 20.71
N ALA A 154 -5.42 3.68 21.61
CA ALA A 154 -4.10 3.08 21.72
C ALA A 154 -4.16 1.74 22.47
N GLY A 155 -3.10 0.91 22.33
CA GLY A 155 -2.94 -0.33 23.10
C GLY A 155 -4.09 -1.33 22.90
N GLY A 156 -4.55 -1.50 21.66
CA GLY A 156 -5.61 -2.47 21.32
C GLY A 156 -7.03 -1.99 21.60
N ARG A 157 -7.22 -0.77 22.11
CA ARG A 157 -8.54 -0.15 22.34
C ARG A 157 -8.75 0.98 21.34
N TYR A 158 -9.30 0.63 20.18
CA TYR A 158 -9.55 1.57 19.09
C TYR A 158 -11.04 1.82 18.88
N ARG A 159 -11.39 2.97 18.36
CA ARG A 159 -12.72 3.34 17.86
C ARG A 159 -12.59 4.13 16.57
N ILE A 160 -13.58 4.02 15.70
CA ILE A 160 -13.71 4.87 14.51
C ILE A 160 -14.67 6.01 14.86
N CYS A 161 -14.24 7.23 14.60
CA CYS A 161 -15.05 8.44 14.76
C CYS A 161 -15.29 9.02 13.37
N ASP A 162 -16.48 9.56 13.11
CA ASP A 162 -16.71 10.35 11.92
C ASP A 162 -15.82 11.59 11.99
N GLY A 163 -14.97 11.79 10.99
CA GLY A 163 -14.06 12.94 10.93
C GLY A 163 -14.83 14.25 11.04
N LYS A 164 -14.42 15.13 11.95
CA LYS A 164 -14.99 16.48 12.13
C LYS A 164 -14.57 17.40 11.01
#